data_386e52bcda6a8de4e059b5c09c5db49b
#
_entry.id   386e52bcda6a8de4e059b5c09c5db49b
#
_cell.length_a   1.000
_cell.length_b   1.000
_cell.length_c   1.000
_cell.angle_alpha   90.00
_cell.angle_beta   90.00
_cell.angle_gamma   90.00
#
_symmetry.space_group_name_H-M   'P 1'
#
loop_
_entity.id
_entity.type
_entity.pdbx_description
1 polymer ?
#
loop_
_entity_poly.entity_id
_entity_poly.type
_entity_poly.pdbx_seq_one_letter_code
_entity_poly.pdbx_strand_id
1 'polypeptide(L)'
;KELEPKIRGIEDRAEYDNSIYGIEKKPFPYILCVTNMLLHGLDVPRVYHDNSLLRDVLDYTVDDQFDVILMNPPYGGSEKQDVKNHFPSDLASSETADLFMAVIMYRLKKNGRAAVILPDGFLFGTDNAKVALKKKLLSEFNLHTVIRMPHSVFAPYTSIPTNILFFDNTHPTEETWFYRLDMPTDRKHFSKTKPMELKHFDPVVEWWNNRQEITLDGFDKAKKYTAQELADRTYNIDLCGYPHEEEEILPPKDLIQQYQEKRASLNADIDRILAQISQILGIDVTEGNE
;
A
#
# COMPACT_ATOMS: atom_id res chain seq x y z
N LYS A 1 5.00 13.74 -19.57
CA LYS A 1 5.23 13.12 -20.91
C LYS A 1 3.93 12.80 -21.63
N GLU A 2 2.94 12.15 -21.01
CA GLU A 2 1.68 11.77 -21.70
C GLU A 2 0.75 12.97 -21.98
N LEU A 3 0.77 13.99 -21.16
CA LEU A 3 -0.02 15.22 -21.36
C LEU A 3 0.70 16.24 -22.23
N GLU A 4 2.01 16.21 -22.28
CA GLU A 4 2.85 17.15 -23.01
C GLU A 4 2.49 17.27 -24.51
N PRO A 5 2.19 16.18 -25.25
CA PRO A 5 1.72 16.27 -26.63
C PRO A 5 0.32 16.93 -26.79
N LYS A 6 -0.41 17.11 -25.69
CA LYS A 6 -1.75 17.73 -25.69
C LYS A 6 -1.70 19.25 -25.48
N ILE A 7 -0.55 19.80 -25.08
CA ILE A 7 -0.35 21.22 -24.87
C ILE A 7 -0.33 21.91 -26.24
N ARG A 8 -1.28 22.80 -26.50
CA ARG A 8 -1.45 23.47 -27.80
C ARG A 8 -1.16 24.97 -27.77
N GLY A 9 -1.00 25.58 -26.58
CA GLY A 9 -0.84 27.02 -26.44
C GLY A 9 -0.21 27.43 -25.10
N ILE A 10 -0.05 28.74 -24.93
CA ILE A 10 0.55 29.31 -23.71
C ILE A 10 -0.35 29.04 -22.48
N GLU A 11 -1.66 29.09 -22.67
CA GLU A 11 -2.63 28.83 -21.59
C GLU A 11 -2.57 27.37 -21.12
N ASP A 12 -2.60 26.40 -22.06
CA ASP A 12 -2.44 24.97 -21.75
C ASP A 12 -1.11 24.69 -21.05
N ARG A 13 -0.04 25.40 -21.47
CA ARG A 13 1.28 25.28 -20.85
C ARG A 13 1.27 25.79 -19.42
N ALA A 14 0.67 26.93 -19.16
CA ALA A 14 0.55 27.49 -17.82
C ALA A 14 -0.30 26.61 -16.91
N GLU A 15 -1.39 26.03 -17.42
CA GLU A 15 -2.21 25.08 -16.70
C GLU A 15 -1.43 23.80 -16.36
N TYR A 16 -0.71 23.25 -17.33
CA TYR A 16 0.15 22.07 -17.13
C TYR A 16 1.22 22.32 -16.07
N ASP A 17 1.95 23.44 -16.15
CA ASP A 17 3.01 23.78 -15.21
C ASP A 17 2.48 23.96 -13.78
N ASN A 18 1.22 24.39 -13.63
CA ASN A 18 0.54 24.56 -12.35
C ASN A 18 -0.26 23.32 -11.87
N SER A 19 -0.37 22.28 -12.69
CA SER A 19 -1.23 21.13 -12.41
C SER A 19 -0.67 20.17 -11.36
N ILE A 20 0.65 20.18 -11.11
CA ILE A 20 1.32 19.26 -10.18
C ILE A 20 1.65 19.99 -8.89
N TYR A 21 1.22 19.42 -7.77
CA TYR A 21 1.45 19.93 -6.43
C TYR A 21 1.98 18.83 -5.53
N GLY A 22 2.92 19.13 -4.65
CA GLY A 22 3.46 18.19 -3.68
C GLY A 22 3.98 18.87 -2.42
N ILE A 23 4.06 18.09 -1.36
CA ILE A 23 4.72 18.46 -0.11
C ILE A 23 5.64 17.32 0.30
N GLU A 24 6.88 17.62 0.64
CA GLU A 24 7.85 16.67 1.12
C GLU A 24 8.54 17.20 2.39
N LYS A 25 8.48 16.42 3.46
CA LYS A 25 9.00 16.79 4.79
C LYS A 25 10.52 16.70 4.88
N LYS A 26 11.13 15.75 4.16
CA LYS A 26 12.57 15.47 4.27
C LYS A 26 13.36 16.29 3.24
N PRO A 27 14.44 16.99 3.65
CA PRO A 27 15.19 17.88 2.75
C PRO A 27 15.74 17.16 1.51
N PHE A 28 16.34 16.00 1.66
CA PHE A 28 16.98 15.29 0.54
C PHE A 28 15.97 14.78 -0.50
N PRO A 29 14.87 14.07 -0.15
CA PRO A 29 13.82 13.74 -1.10
C PRO A 29 13.16 14.97 -1.74
N TYR A 30 12.99 16.08 -0.99
CA TYR A 30 12.49 17.33 -1.53
C TYR A 30 13.38 17.85 -2.66
N ILE A 31 14.70 17.94 -2.43
CA ILE A 31 15.66 18.39 -3.45
C ILE A 31 15.63 17.47 -4.68
N LEU A 32 15.60 16.14 -4.46
CA LEU A 32 15.49 15.17 -5.56
C LEU A 32 14.21 15.37 -6.37
N CYS A 33 13.07 15.57 -5.70
CA CYS A 33 11.78 15.81 -6.35
C CYS A 33 11.81 17.07 -7.21
N VAL A 34 12.23 18.20 -6.65
CA VAL A 34 12.33 19.48 -7.38
C VAL A 34 13.29 19.35 -8.57
N THR A 35 14.48 18.76 -8.36
CA THR A 35 15.45 18.55 -9.45
C THR A 35 14.87 17.67 -10.56
N ASN A 36 14.19 16.59 -10.20
CA ASN A 36 13.55 15.72 -11.19
C ASN A 36 12.46 16.45 -11.99
N MET A 37 11.67 17.31 -11.36
CA MET A 37 10.66 18.13 -12.03
C MET A 37 11.29 19.12 -13.02
N LEU A 38 12.35 19.81 -12.60
CA LEU A 38 13.11 20.73 -13.47
C LEU A 38 13.69 20.01 -14.69
N LEU A 39 14.30 18.82 -14.49
CA LEU A 39 14.84 17.99 -15.58
C LEU A 39 13.74 17.48 -16.54
N HIS A 40 12.49 17.46 -16.12
CA HIS A 40 11.34 17.13 -16.96
C HIS A 40 10.60 18.36 -17.52
N GLY A 41 11.23 19.55 -17.44
CA GLY A 41 10.75 20.75 -18.10
C GLY A 41 9.66 21.51 -17.35
N LEU A 42 9.56 21.31 -16.03
CA LEU A 42 8.73 22.13 -15.15
C LEU A 42 9.62 23.22 -14.53
N ASP A 43 9.56 24.44 -15.05
CA ASP A 43 10.47 25.53 -14.66
C ASP A 43 10.24 26.00 -13.21
N VAL A 44 9.00 25.93 -12.73
CA VAL A 44 8.62 26.33 -11.36
C VAL A 44 7.81 25.20 -10.70
N PRO A 45 8.46 24.15 -10.18
CA PRO A 45 7.77 23.06 -9.51
C PRO A 45 7.03 23.54 -8.25
N ARG A 46 5.73 23.25 -8.15
CA ARG A 46 4.91 23.54 -6.95
C ARG A 46 5.07 22.46 -5.90
N VAL A 47 6.31 22.18 -5.51
CA VAL A 47 6.66 21.25 -4.44
C VAL A 47 7.18 22.05 -3.27
N TYR A 48 6.62 21.84 -2.08
CA TYR A 48 6.93 22.60 -0.88
C TYR A 48 7.68 21.73 0.12
N HIS A 49 8.70 22.31 0.77
CA HIS A 49 9.42 21.63 1.84
C HIS A 49 8.68 21.89 3.16
N ASP A 50 7.73 21.02 3.50
CA ASP A 50 6.88 21.14 4.68
C ASP A 50 6.34 19.78 5.12
N ASN A 51 5.66 19.73 6.25
CA ASN A 51 4.99 18.55 6.76
C ASN A 51 3.47 18.61 6.48
N SER A 52 2.98 17.73 5.62
CA SER A 52 1.56 17.64 5.25
C SER A 52 0.59 17.43 6.41
N LEU A 53 1.07 17.00 7.58
CA LEU A 53 0.26 16.66 8.74
C LEU A 53 0.20 17.78 9.80
N LEU A 54 0.84 18.93 9.60
CA LEU A 54 0.89 20.04 10.56
C LEU A 54 -0.20 21.08 10.39
N ARG A 55 -0.93 21.06 9.27
CA ARG A 55 -2.09 21.94 9.07
C ARG A 55 -3.35 21.24 9.57
N ASP A 56 -4.19 21.97 10.31
CA ASP A 56 -5.49 21.45 10.71
C ASP A 56 -6.32 21.11 9.47
N VAL A 57 -6.87 19.90 9.44
CA VAL A 57 -7.63 19.44 8.28
C VAL A 57 -8.93 20.21 8.08
N LEU A 58 -9.44 20.88 9.11
CA LEU A 58 -10.62 21.73 9.04
C LEU A 58 -10.33 23.12 8.46
N ASP A 59 -9.06 23.52 8.36
CA ASP A 59 -8.63 24.78 7.76
C ASP A 59 -8.46 24.71 6.24
N TYR A 60 -8.65 23.52 5.64
CA TYR A 60 -8.58 23.39 4.18
C TYR A 60 -9.83 24.02 3.54
N THR A 61 -9.56 24.88 2.57
CA THR A 61 -10.58 25.54 1.74
C THR A 61 -10.68 24.88 0.37
N VAL A 62 -11.63 25.33 -0.46
CA VAL A 62 -11.76 24.83 -1.85
C VAL A 62 -10.49 25.05 -2.69
N ASP A 63 -9.71 26.09 -2.38
CA ASP A 63 -8.46 26.41 -3.10
C ASP A 63 -7.33 25.44 -2.70
N ASP A 64 -7.46 24.74 -1.59
CA ASP A 64 -6.51 23.74 -1.12
C ASP A 64 -6.81 22.32 -1.65
N GLN A 65 -7.91 22.17 -2.38
CA GLN A 65 -8.39 20.86 -2.88
C GLN A 65 -7.86 20.57 -4.28
N PHE A 66 -7.81 19.27 -4.60
CA PHE A 66 -7.29 18.74 -5.86
C PHE A 66 -8.31 17.87 -6.59
N ASP A 67 -8.25 17.92 -7.91
CA ASP A 67 -9.08 17.09 -8.79
C ASP A 67 -8.62 15.64 -8.79
N VAL A 68 -7.31 15.42 -8.66
CA VAL A 68 -6.68 14.09 -8.63
C VAL A 68 -5.64 14.03 -7.52
N ILE A 69 -5.73 13.00 -6.67
CA ILE A 69 -4.73 12.71 -5.64
C ILE A 69 -4.17 11.31 -5.87
N LEU A 70 -2.84 11.21 -6.07
CA LEU A 70 -2.11 9.95 -6.11
C LEU A 70 -1.12 9.94 -4.95
N MET A 71 -1.22 8.96 -4.06
CA MET A 71 -0.38 8.94 -2.87
C MET A 71 0.05 7.53 -2.47
N ASN A 72 1.31 7.45 -2.07
CA ASN A 72 1.89 6.32 -1.36
C ASN A 72 2.42 6.85 -0.02
N PRO A 73 1.57 6.94 1.03
CA PRO A 73 2.00 7.46 2.32
C PRO A 73 3.02 6.54 2.99
N PRO A 74 3.82 7.04 3.94
CA PRO A 74 4.77 6.20 4.68
C PRO A 74 4.03 5.19 5.56
N TYR A 75 4.50 3.92 5.57
CA TYR A 75 3.93 2.85 6.39
C TYR A 75 4.68 2.71 7.71
N GLY A 76 3.95 2.35 8.78
CA GLY A 76 4.52 2.01 10.08
C GLY A 76 5.12 3.19 10.86
N GLY A 77 4.89 4.42 10.42
CA GLY A 77 5.22 5.61 11.19
C GLY A 77 4.20 5.86 12.30
N SER A 78 4.65 6.45 13.41
CA SER A 78 3.79 6.93 14.49
C SER A 78 4.01 8.42 14.69
N GLU A 79 2.90 9.18 14.76
CA GLU A 79 2.95 10.62 14.93
C GLU A 79 2.70 11.02 16.39
N LYS A 80 3.32 12.13 16.80
CA LYS A 80 3.19 12.70 18.13
C LYS A 80 1.80 13.32 18.33
N GLN A 81 1.44 13.55 19.61
CA GLN A 81 0.15 14.15 19.97
C GLN A 81 -0.07 15.51 19.31
N ASP A 82 0.98 16.33 19.20
CA ASP A 82 0.88 17.65 18.56
C ASP A 82 0.35 17.56 17.11
N VAL A 83 0.81 16.56 16.35
CA VAL A 83 0.33 16.31 14.99
C VAL A 83 -1.13 15.85 15.00
N LYS A 84 -1.47 14.94 15.91
CA LYS A 84 -2.85 14.40 16.02
C LYS A 84 -3.89 15.46 16.36
N ASN A 85 -3.50 16.53 17.03
CA ASN A 85 -4.39 17.64 17.38
C ASN A 85 -4.90 18.43 16.17
N HIS A 86 -4.31 18.23 14.98
CA HIS A 86 -4.75 18.83 13.72
C HIS A 86 -5.85 18.00 13.01
N PHE A 87 -6.38 16.99 13.69
CA PHE A 87 -7.40 16.10 13.15
C PHE A 87 -8.60 16.02 14.10
N PRO A 88 -9.82 15.80 13.59
CA PRO A 88 -10.97 15.46 14.42
C PRO A 88 -10.65 14.27 15.33
N SER A 89 -11.15 14.31 16.55
CA SER A 89 -10.78 13.36 17.61
C SER A 89 -11.04 11.89 17.26
N ASP A 90 -12.04 11.61 16.45
CA ASP A 90 -12.42 10.30 15.95
C ASP A 90 -11.51 9.80 14.81
N LEU A 91 -10.82 10.72 14.09
CA LEU A 91 -9.88 10.42 13.02
C LEU A 91 -8.41 10.51 13.43
N ALA A 92 -8.12 10.92 14.67
CA ALA A 92 -6.78 11.18 15.20
C ALA A 92 -6.03 9.87 15.52
N SER A 93 -5.69 9.11 14.48
CA SER A 93 -4.90 7.88 14.59
C SER A 93 -3.46 8.15 15.05
N SER A 94 -2.83 7.14 15.63
CA SER A 94 -1.39 7.14 15.89
C SER A 94 -0.57 6.81 14.64
N GLU A 95 -1.15 6.15 13.66
CA GLU A 95 -0.45 5.70 12.46
C GLU A 95 -0.42 6.78 11.39
N THR A 96 0.75 7.03 10.85
CA THR A 96 0.98 8.07 9.83
C THR A 96 0.12 7.85 8.58
N ALA A 97 -0.01 6.59 8.11
CA ALA A 97 -0.80 6.27 6.91
C ALA A 97 -2.28 6.63 7.06
N ASP A 98 -2.84 6.43 8.26
CA ASP A 98 -4.23 6.76 8.58
C ASP A 98 -4.48 8.27 8.54
N LEU A 99 -3.55 9.06 9.11
CA LEU A 99 -3.62 10.52 9.09
C LEU A 99 -3.52 11.07 7.66
N PHE A 100 -2.66 10.48 6.82
CA PHE A 100 -2.62 10.81 5.40
C PHE A 100 -3.94 10.50 4.69
N MET A 101 -4.59 9.38 5.03
CA MET A 101 -5.91 9.08 4.47
C MET A 101 -6.94 10.15 4.84
N ALA A 102 -6.93 10.64 6.10
CA ALA A 102 -7.76 11.78 6.50
C ALA A 102 -7.44 13.04 5.67
N VAL A 103 -6.16 13.44 5.55
CA VAL A 103 -5.75 14.60 4.72
C VAL A 103 -6.27 14.46 3.29
N ILE A 104 -6.17 13.29 2.67
CA ILE A 104 -6.64 13.05 1.30
C ILE A 104 -8.14 13.30 1.21
N MET A 105 -8.94 12.79 2.14
CA MET A 105 -10.39 12.99 2.15
C MET A 105 -10.78 14.47 2.27
N TYR A 106 -10.06 15.27 3.07
CA TYR A 106 -10.32 16.71 3.19
C TYR A 106 -9.84 17.53 1.99
N ARG A 107 -8.85 17.04 1.25
CA ARG A 107 -8.27 17.76 0.12
C ARG A 107 -8.74 17.27 -1.25
N LEU A 108 -9.64 16.29 -1.30
CA LEU A 108 -10.22 15.83 -2.57
C LEU A 108 -11.43 16.69 -2.93
N LYS A 109 -11.37 17.38 -4.06
CA LYS A 109 -12.49 18.18 -4.59
C LYS A 109 -13.74 17.34 -4.80
N LYS A 110 -14.89 17.99 -4.80
CA LYS A 110 -16.13 17.38 -5.32
C LYS A 110 -15.90 16.92 -6.76
N ASN A 111 -16.31 15.71 -7.08
CA ASN A 111 -16.05 14.99 -8.34
C ASN A 111 -14.54 14.70 -8.60
N GLY A 112 -13.67 14.94 -7.63
CA GLY A 112 -12.28 14.52 -7.69
C GLY A 112 -12.12 13.02 -7.45
N ARG A 113 -10.96 12.49 -7.80
CA ARG A 113 -10.63 11.05 -7.66
C ARG A 113 -9.27 10.84 -7.02
N ALA A 114 -9.14 9.76 -6.27
CA ALA A 114 -7.90 9.41 -5.59
C ALA A 114 -7.53 7.95 -5.81
N ALA A 115 -6.21 7.69 -5.83
CA ALA A 115 -5.64 6.36 -5.70
C ALA A 115 -4.57 6.38 -4.61
N VAL A 116 -4.73 5.54 -3.60
CA VAL A 116 -3.88 5.54 -2.40
C VAL A 116 -3.38 4.14 -2.12
N ILE A 117 -2.07 4.01 -1.89
CA ILE A 117 -1.47 2.73 -1.50
C ILE A 117 -1.46 2.66 0.03
N LEU A 118 -2.11 1.67 0.61
CA LEU A 118 -2.20 1.47 2.06
C LEU A 118 -1.80 0.05 2.46
N PRO A 119 -1.21 -0.14 3.65
CA PRO A 119 -0.88 -1.46 4.17
C PRO A 119 -2.15 -2.24 4.56
N ASP A 120 -2.04 -3.57 4.60
CA ASP A 120 -3.12 -4.46 5.03
C ASP A 120 -3.69 -4.08 6.40
N GLY A 121 -2.84 -3.54 7.29
CA GLY A 121 -3.25 -3.06 8.61
C GLY A 121 -4.37 -2.02 8.59
N PHE A 122 -4.46 -1.20 7.54
CA PHE A 122 -5.60 -0.30 7.34
C PHE A 122 -6.88 -1.06 7.03
N LEU A 123 -6.80 -2.12 6.22
CA LEU A 123 -7.99 -2.87 5.76
C LEU A 123 -8.64 -3.64 6.92
N PHE A 124 -7.86 -4.44 7.65
CA PHE A 124 -8.38 -5.27 8.74
C PHE A 124 -8.44 -4.57 10.10
N GLY A 125 -7.75 -3.43 10.28
CA GLY A 125 -7.69 -2.72 11.56
C GLY A 125 -9.07 -2.36 12.08
N THR A 126 -9.31 -2.63 13.37
CA THR A 126 -10.59 -2.44 14.06
C THR A 126 -10.51 -1.43 15.21
N ASP A 127 -9.38 -0.73 15.36
CA ASP A 127 -9.30 0.41 16.28
C ASP A 127 -10.25 1.54 15.85
N ASN A 128 -10.64 2.35 16.83
CA ASN A 128 -11.70 3.35 16.63
C ASN A 128 -11.38 4.33 15.48
N ALA A 129 -10.13 4.76 15.34
CA ALA A 129 -9.76 5.72 14.31
C ALA A 129 -9.82 5.10 12.91
N LYS A 130 -9.32 3.86 12.72
CA LYS A 130 -9.42 3.16 11.43
C LYS A 130 -10.86 2.86 11.05
N VAL A 131 -11.70 2.47 12.02
CA VAL A 131 -13.13 2.25 11.78
C VAL A 131 -13.80 3.56 11.37
N ALA A 132 -13.53 4.67 12.07
CA ALA A 132 -14.09 5.99 11.74
C ALA A 132 -13.65 6.47 10.34
N LEU A 133 -12.36 6.29 9.99
CA LEU A 133 -11.82 6.61 8.66
C LEU A 133 -12.50 5.81 7.55
N LYS A 134 -12.64 4.49 7.73
CA LYS A 134 -13.31 3.62 6.75
C LYS A 134 -14.81 3.93 6.66
N LYS A 135 -15.46 4.21 7.79
CA LYS A 135 -16.85 4.66 7.80
C LYS A 135 -17.01 5.96 7.03
N LYS A 136 -16.16 6.97 7.29
CA LYS A 136 -16.18 8.24 6.55
C LYS A 136 -15.94 8.01 5.06
N LEU A 137 -14.97 7.17 4.70
CA LEU A 137 -14.67 6.84 3.31
C LEU A 137 -15.89 6.25 2.60
N LEU A 138 -16.62 5.32 3.22
CA LEU A 138 -17.79 4.68 2.62
C LEU A 138 -19.04 5.57 2.62
N SER A 139 -19.21 6.43 3.63
CA SER A 139 -20.42 7.25 3.79
C SER A 139 -20.37 8.58 3.05
N GLU A 140 -19.20 9.10 2.73
CA GLU A 140 -19.04 10.41 2.09
C GLU A 140 -18.38 10.34 0.71
N PHE A 141 -17.65 9.27 0.42
CA PHE A 141 -16.94 9.02 -0.84
C PHE A 141 -17.38 7.70 -1.46
N ASN A 142 -17.10 7.55 -2.74
CA ASN A 142 -17.34 6.32 -3.49
C ASN A 142 -16.05 5.49 -3.56
N LEU A 143 -15.83 4.59 -2.60
CA LEU A 143 -14.77 3.59 -2.69
C LEU A 143 -15.20 2.50 -3.66
N HIS A 144 -14.85 2.65 -4.93
CA HIS A 144 -15.32 1.76 -5.97
C HIS A 144 -14.42 0.56 -6.26
N THR A 145 -13.14 0.59 -5.85
CA THR A 145 -12.21 -0.53 -6.14
C THR A 145 -11.06 -0.60 -5.13
N VAL A 146 -10.75 -1.80 -4.67
CA VAL A 146 -9.56 -2.13 -3.90
C VAL A 146 -8.78 -3.21 -4.65
N ILE A 147 -7.51 -2.93 -4.97
CA ILE A 147 -6.60 -3.90 -5.59
C ILE A 147 -5.60 -4.36 -4.55
N ARG A 148 -5.67 -5.63 -4.18
CA ARG A 148 -4.67 -6.26 -3.33
C ARG A 148 -3.42 -6.57 -4.14
N MET A 149 -2.28 -6.05 -3.68
CA MET A 149 -1.00 -6.21 -4.37
C MET A 149 -0.30 -7.52 -3.96
N PRO A 150 0.52 -8.11 -4.86
CA PRO A 150 1.36 -9.23 -4.48
C PRO A 150 2.34 -8.88 -3.36
N HIS A 151 2.78 -9.89 -2.61
CA HIS A 151 3.82 -9.67 -1.61
C HIS A 151 5.11 -9.14 -2.25
N SER A 152 5.93 -8.48 -1.44
CA SER A 152 7.27 -7.99 -1.83
C SER A 152 7.32 -6.94 -2.95
N VAL A 153 6.21 -6.31 -3.33
CA VAL A 153 6.21 -5.27 -4.39
C VAL A 153 7.15 -4.11 -4.10
N PHE A 154 7.41 -3.82 -2.84
CA PHE A 154 8.33 -2.77 -2.39
C PHE A 154 9.69 -3.30 -1.90
N ALA A 155 10.04 -4.56 -2.21
CA ALA A 155 11.36 -5.10 -1.88
C ALA A 155 12.48 -4.30 -2.59
N PRO A 156 13.61 -4.05 -1.94
CA PRO A 156 14.03 -4.53 -0.62
C PRO A 156 13.62 -3.62 0.56
N TYR A 157 12.83 -2.56 0.33
CA TYR A 157 12.56 -1.51 1.32
C TYR A 157 11.59 -1.97 2.41
N THR A 158 10.58 -2.74 2.05
CA THR A 158 9.63 -3.34 2.98
C THR A 158 9.02 -4.62 2.41
N SER A 159 8.61 -5.53 3.32
CA SER A 159 7.82 -6.73 3.01
C SER A 159 6.35 -6.58 3.35
N ILE A 160 5.92 -5.41 3.84
CA ILE A 160 4.54 -5.17 4.25
C ILE A 160 3.61 -5.34 3.03
N PRO A 161 2.58 -6.20 3.10
CA PRO A 161 1.57 -6.30 2.07
C PRO A 161 0.78 -5.01 1.94
N THR A 162 0.47 -4.64 0.71
CA THR A 162 -0.16 -3.36 0.41
C THR A 162 -1.32 -3.51 -0.56
N ASN A 163 -2.18 -2.50 -0.57
CA ASN A 163 -3.36 -2.43 -1.41
C ASN A 163 -3.47 -1.05 -2.04
N ILE A 164 -4.05 -0.98 -3.23
CA ILE A 164 -4.39 0.30 -3.86
C ILE A 164 -5.89 0.50 -3.70
N LEU A 165 -6.28 1.57 -3.02
CA LEU A 165 -7.65 2.00 -2.87
C LEU A 165 -7.96 3.07 -3.92
N PHE A 166 -8.98 2.86 -4.74
CA PHE A 166 -9.48 3.82 -5.72
C PHE A 166 -10.85 4.32 -5.28
N PHE A 167 -10.96 5.61 -5.09
CA PHE A 167 -12.22 6.25 -4.70
C PHE A 167 -12.37 7.63 -5.32
N ASP A 168 -13.58 8.12 -5.35
CA ASP A 168 -13.91 9.46 -5.83
C ASP A 168 -14.87 10.18 -4.86
N ASN A 169 -14.99 11.49 -5.03
CA ASN A 169 -15.87 12.34 -4.22
C ASN A 169 -17.14 12.71 -4.99
N THR A 170 -17.86 11.70 -5.52
CA THR A 170 -19.11 11.91 -6.27
C THR A 170 -20.35 11.66 -5.41
N HIS A 171 -20.41 10.51 -4.75
CA HIS A 171 -21.51 10.05 -3.92
C HIS A 171 -21.00 9.06 -2.85
N PRO A 172 -21.78 8.73 -1.83
CA PRO A 172 -21.48 7.63 -0.92
C PRO A 172 -21.28 6.30 -1.66
N THR A 173 -20.46 5.43 -1.10
CA THR A 173 -20.23 4.10 -1.66
C THR A 173 -21.50 3.27 -1.67
N GLU A 174 -21.88 2.74 -2.82
CA GLU A 174 -22.95 1.76 -2.96
C GLU A 174 -22.36 0.35 -2.98
N GLU A 175 -21.35 0.13 -3.80
CA GLU A 175 -20.68 -1.14 -4.00
C GLU A 175 -19.18 -0.94 -4.20
N THR A 176 -18.38 -1.86 -3.67
CA THR A 176 -16.92 -1.88 -3.83
C THR A 176 -16.47 -3.19 -4.47
N TRP A 177 -15.66 -3.09 -5.50
CA TRP A 177 -14.95 -4.22 -6.09
C TRP A 177 -13.63 -4.46 -5.38
N PHE A 178 -13.36 -5.72 -5.04
CA PHE A 178 -12.08 -6.19 -4.54
C PHE A 178 -11.46 -7.10 -5.59
N TYR A 179 -10.17 -6.90 -5.86
CA TYR A 179 -9.42 -7.73 -6.81
C TYR A 179 -8.05 -8.06 -6.24
N ARG A 180 -7.67 -9.33 -6.25
CA ARG A 180 -6.33 -9.78 -5.88
C ARG A 180 -5.46 -9.91 -7.13
N LEU A 181 -4.37 -9.14 -7.16
CA LEU A 181 -3.32 -9.32 -8.16
C LEU A 181 -2.36 -10.40 -7.66
N ASP A 182 -2.39 -11.55 -8.30
CA ASP A 182 -1.53 -12.66 -7.93
C ASP A 182 -0.08 -12.42 -8.35
N MET A 183 0.86 -13.10 -7.68
CA MET A 183 2.27 -13.11 -8.07
C MET A 183 2.42 -13.71 -9.48
N PRO A 184 3.26 -13.14 -10.36
CA PRO A 184 3.55 -13.74 -11.65
C PRO A 184 4.10 -15.16 -11.50
N THR A 185 3.71 -16.05 -12.41
CA THR A 185 4.08 -17.49 -12.35
C THR A 185 5.57 -17.76 -12.51
N ASP A 186 6.33 -16.81 -13.08
CA ASP A 186 7.77 -16.90 -13.31
C ASP A 186 8.61 -16.58 -12.07
N ARG A 187 7.99 -16.22 -10.94
CA ARG A 187 8.70 -15.79 -9.71
C ARG A 187 7.91 -16.03 -8.45
N LYS A 188 8.63 -16.24 -7.35
CA LYS A 188 8.02 -16.38 -6.01
C LYS A 188 7.94 -15.07 -5.25
N HIS A 189 8.78 -14.08 -5.59
CA HIS A 189 8.83 -12.77 -4.95
C HIS A 189 9.47 -11.74 -5.89
N PHE A 190 9.15 -10.46 -5.68
CA PHE A 190 9.88 -9.34 -6.28
C PHE A 190 11.16 -9.04 -5.47
N SER A 191 12.15 -8.45 -6.13
CA SER A 191 13.43 -8.09 -5.51
C SER A 191 14.03 -6.86 -6.19
N LYS A 192 15.13 -6.32 -5.65
CA LYS A 192 15.83 -5.19 -6.26
C LYS A 192 16.27 -5.46 -7.71
N THR A 193 16.66 -6.70 -8.02
CA THR A 193 17.12 -7.11 -9.36
C THR A 193 15.99 -7.57 -10.28
N LYS A 194 14.84 -7.90 -9.71
CA LYS A 194 13.61 -8.29 -10.42
C LYS A 194 12.41 -7.55 -9.83
N PRO A 195 12.33 -6.22 -10.01
CA PRO A 195 11.27 -5.41 -9.43
C PRO A 195 9.92 -5.68 -10.12
N MET A 196 8.87 -5.17 -9.51
CA MET A 196 7.58 -5.08 -10.17
C MET A 196 7.65 -4.09 -11.34
N GLU A 197 7.10 -4.46 -12.48
CA GLU A 197 7.05 -3.66 -13.70
C GLU A 197 5.58 -3.36 -14.05
N LEU A 198 5.34 -2.36 -14.88
CA LEU A 198 3.99 -1.95 -15.28
C LEU A 198 3.20 -3.08 -15.94
N LYS A 199 3.84 -3.92 -16.75
CA LYS A 199 3.22 -5.09 -17.40
C LYS A 199 2.56 -6.08 -16.42
N HIS A 200 3.01 -6.10 -15.17
CA HIS A 200 2.41 -6.99 -14.15
C HIS A 200 1.00 -6.54 -13.74
N PHE A 201 0.61 -5.32 -14.13
CA PHE A 201 -0.76 -4.83 -13.96
C PHE A 201 -1.70 -5.17 -15.13
N ASP A 202 -1.21 -5.76 -16.22
CA ASP A 202 -2.04 -6.09 -17.38
C ASP A 202 -3.29 -6.90 -16.99
N PRO A 203 -3.22 -7.90 -16.09
CA PRO A 203 -4.42 -8.62 -15.64
C PRO A 203 -5.44 -7.73 -14.91
N VAL A 204 -4.95 -6.72 -14.18
CA VAL A 204 -5.83 -5.74 -13.51
C VAL A 204 -6.51 -4.85 -14.54
N VAL A 205 -5.77 -4.38 -15.55
CA VAL A 205 -6.28 -3.51 -16.63
C VAL A 205 -7.32 -4.24 -17.46
N GLU A 206 -7.07 -5.49 -17.82
CA GLU A 206 -8.04 -6.33 -18.54
C GLU A 206 -9.32 -6.53 -17.73
N TRP A 207 -9.19 -6.91 -16.46
CA TRP A 207 -10.34 -7.06 -15.58
C TRP A 207 -11.08 -5.75 -15.36
N TRP A 208 -10.37 -4.63 -15.19
CA TRP A 208 -10.97 -3.31 -14.95
C TRP A 208 -11.94 -2.89 -16.05
N ASN A 209 -11.61 -3.20 -17.29
CA ASN A 209 -12.46 -2.89 -18.44
C ASN A 209 -13.67 -3.81 -18.59
N ASN A 210 -13.65 -5.00 -17.96
CA ASN A 210 -14.72 -5.98 -17.97
C ASN A 210 -14.82 -6.67 -16.61
N ARG A 211 -15.25 -5.91 -15.59
CA ARG A 211 -15.32 -6.38 -14.21
C ARG A 211 -16.34 -7.52 -14.05
N GLN A 212 -15.85 -8.62 -13.51
CA GLN A 212 -16.67 -9.77 -13.13
C GLN A 212 -16.09 -10.43 -11.88
N GLU A 213 -16.92 -11.17 -11.16
CA GLU A 213 -16.48 -11.96 -10.04
C GLU A 213 -15.65 -13.15 -10.54
N ILE A 214 -14.57 -13.45 -9.83
CA ILE A 214 -13.63 -14.53 -10.16
C ILE A 214 -13.34 -15.30 -8.89
N THR A 215 -13.61 -16.61 -8.91
CA THR A 215 -13.20 -17.55 -7.87
C THR A 215 -12.08 -18.43 -8.44
N LEU A 216 -10.98 -18.56 -7.72
CA LEU A 216 -9.84 -19.39 -8.09
C LEU A 216 -9.51 -20.31 -6.91
N ASP A 217 -9.47 -21.63 -7.17
CA ASP A 217 -9.16 -22.68 -6.17
C ASP A 217 -10.04 -22.58 -4.90
N GLY A 218 -11.32 -22.19 -5.06
CA GLY A 218 -12.27 -22.05 -3.97
C GLY A 218 -12.19 -20.72 -3.19
N PHE A 219 -11.29 -19.82 -3.59
CA PHE A 219 -11.10 -18.48 -2.96
C PHE A 219 -11.53 -17.36 -3.90
N ASP A 220 -12.17 -16.34 -3.36
CA ASP A 220 -12.52 -15.14 -4.11
C ASP A 220 -11.25 -14.39 -4.53
N LYS A 221 -11.01 -14.32 -5.85
CA LYS A 221 -9.95 -13.50 -6.44
C LYS A 221 -10.46 -12.10 -6.77
N ALA A 222 -11.67 -12.01 -7.32
CA ALA A 222 -12.37 -10.77 -7.56
C ALA A 222 -13.81 -10.91 -7.12
N LYS A 223 -14.30 -9.97 -6.33
CA LYS A 223 -15.68 -9.98 -5.84
C LYS A 223 -16.16 -8.58 -5.49
N LYS A 224 -17.46 -8.38 -5.67
CA LYS A 224 -18.16 -7.16 -5.36
C LYS A 224 -18.89 -7.29 -4.03
N TYR A 225 -18.84 -6.25 -3.21
CA TYR A 225 -19.56 -6.16 -1.95
C TYR A 225 -20.31 -4.85 -1.86
N THR A 226 -21.49 -4.88 -1.30
CA THR A 226 -22.28 -3.68 -0.99
C THR A 226 -21.70 -2.93 0.22
N ALA A 227 -21.96 -1.63 0.31
CA ALA A 227 -21.55 -0.83 1.47
C ALA A 227 -22.16 -1.38 2.77
N GLN A 228 -23.37 -1.95 2.73
CA GLN A 228 -24.00 -2.56 3.90
C GLN A 228 -23.24 -3.81 4.36
N GLU A 229 -22.85 -4.70 3.47
CA GLU A 229 -22.04 -5.89 3.81
C GLU A 229 -20.70 -5.48 4.44
N LEU A 230 -20.07 -4.39 3.94
CA LEU A 230 -18.84 -3.87 4.52
C LEU A 230 -19.07 -3.26 5.92
N ALA A 231 -20.19 -2.57 6.12
CA ALA A 231 -20.57 -2.01 7.42
C ALA A 231 -20.88 -3.10 8.45
N ASP A 232 -21.60 -4.16 8.06
CA ASP A 232 -21.95 -5.32 8.91
C ASP A 232 -20.69 -6.05 9.41
N ARG A 233 -19.58 -5.97 8.66
CA ARG A 233 -18.25 -6.46 9.05
C ARG A 233 -17.47 -5.50 9.95
N THR A 234 -18.12 -4.51 10.54
CA THR A 234 -17.48 -3.45 11.34
C THR A 234 -16.40 -2.71 10.51
N TYR A 235 -16.70 -2.48 9.24
CA TYR A 235 -15.78 -1.85 8.28
C TYR A 235 -14.44 -2.59 8.11
N ASN A 236 -14.38 -3.89 8.42
CA ASN A 236 -13.26 -4.73 8.01
C ASN A 236 -13.39 -5.00 6.50
N ILE A 237 -12.52 -4.33 5.73
CA ILE A 237 -12.47 -4.41 4.27
C ILE A 237 -11.31 -5.27 3.77
N ASP A 238 -10.79 -6.16 4.62
CA ASP A 238 -9.79 -7.16 4.25
C ASP A 238 -10.48 -8.34 3.55
N LEU A 239 -10.61 -8.23 2.25
CA LEU A 239 -11.38 -9.14 1.39
C LEU A 239 -10.52 -9.56 0.19
N CYS A 240 -10.88 -10.69 -0.44
CA CYS A 240 -10.13 -11.30 -1.53
C CYS A 240 -8.64 -11.46 -1.19
N GLY A 241 -8.35 -11.92 0.02
CA GLY A 241 -7.00 -12.19 0.51
C GLY A 241 -6.34 -13.34 -0.25
N TYR A 242 -5.02 -13.48 -0.06
CA TYR A 242 -4.33 -14.67 -0.54
C TYR A 242 -4.85 -15.90 0.20
N PRO A 243 -5.00 -17.04 -0.51
CA PRO A 243 -5.32 -18.28 0.15
C PRO A 243 -4.28 -18.54 1.24
N HIS A 244 -4.75 -18.74 2.44
CA HIS A 244 -3.94 -19.32 3.51
C HIS A 244 -4.19 -20.82 3.47
N GLU A 245 -3.14 -21.61 3.31
CA GLU A 245 -3.22 -23.01 3.70
C GLU A 245 -3.52 -22.97 5.21
N GLU A 246 -4.69 -23.43 5.62
CA GLU A 246 -4.94 -23.70 7.03
C GLU A 246 -3.89 -24.72 7.46
N GLU A 247 -2.87 -24.27 8.20
CA GLU A 247 -1.95 -25.20 8.85
C GLU A 247 -2.80 -26.11 9.73
N GLU A 248 -2.82 -27.39 9.38
CA GLU A 248 -3.51 -28.39 10.16
C GLU A 248 -2.99 -28.30 11.60
N ILE A 249 -3.85 -27.90 12.54
CA ILE A 249 -3.47 -27.77 13.94
C ILE A 249 -3.26 -29.20 14.47
N LEU A 250 -2.05 -29.70 14.33
CA LEU A 250 -1.66 -30.99 14.81
C LEU A 250 -1.79 -31.04 16.33
N PRO A 251 -2.16 -32.19 16.91
CA PRO A 251 -2.09 -32.40 18.33
C PRO A 251 -0.69 -32.03 18.88
N PRO A 252 -0.59 -31.47 20.09
CA PRO A 252 0.70 -30.97 20.60
C PRO A 252 1.83 -31.99 20.55
N LYS A 253 1.51 -33.27 20.71
CA LYS A 253 2.48 -34.37 20.63
C LYS A 253 3.07 -34.53 19.23
N ASP A 254 2.22 -34.46 18.21
CA ASP A 254 2.62 -34.62 16.80
C ASP A 254 3.38 -33.41 16.33
N LEU A 255 2.96 -32.22 16.78
CA LEU A 255 3.66 -30.94 16.50
C LEU A 255 5.09 -30.96 17.10
N ILE A 256 5.26 -31.46 18.33
CA ILE A 256 6.58 -31.58 18.96
C ILE A 256 7.46 -32.56 18.19
N GLN A 257 6.89 -33.70 17.79
CA GLN A 257 7.62 -34.72 17.02
C GLN A 257 8.06 -34.13 15.66
N GLN A 258 7.16 -33.51 14.94
CA GLN A 258 7.47 -32.87 13.65
C GLN A 258 8.54 -31.78 13.79
N TYR A 259 8.47 -30.99 14.86
CA TYR A 259 9.50 -29.99 15.16
C TYR A 259 10.87 -30.63 15.43
N GLN A 260 10.90 -31.73 16.20
CA GLN A 260 12.15 -32.46 16.49
C GLN A 260 12.77 -33.03 15.22
N GLU A 261 11.96 -33.64 14.36
CA GLU A 261 12.40 -34.20 13.08
C GLU A 261 12.96 -33.10 12.15
N LYS A 262 12.23 -31.99 12.01
CA LYS A 262 12.66 -30.83 11.19
C LYS A 262 13.94 -30.21 11.74
N ARG A 263 14.07 -30.09 13.06
CA ARG A 263 15.29 -29.59 13.72
C ARG A 263 16.47 -30.51 13.48
N ALA A 264 16.29 -31.80 13.58
CA ALA A 264 17.34 -32.78 13.32
C ALA A 264 17.84 -32.70 11.86
N SER A 265 16.92 -32.63 10.91
CA SER A 265 17.24 -32.44 9.48
C SER A 265 18.01 -31.14 9.21
N LEU A 266 17.56 -30.03 9.77
CA LEU A 266 18.24 -28.74 9.60
C LEU A 266 19.64 -28.72 10.23
N ASN A 267 19.81 -29.33 11.40
CA ASN A 267 21.12 -29.46 12.04
C ASN A 267 22.08 -30.32 11.17
N ALA A 268 21.61 -31.43 10.63
CA ALA A 268 22.40 -32.25 9.72
C ALA A 268 22.83 -31.49 8.45
N ASP A 269 21.96 -30.65 7.89
CA ASP A 269 22.30 -29.77 6.76
C ASP A 269 23.35 -28.72 7.14
N ILE A 270 23.21 -28.10 8.31
CA ILE A 270 24.19 -27.15 8.86
C ILE A 270 25.55 -27.82 9.03
N ASP A 271 25.59 -29.00 9.68
CA ASP A 271 26.84 -29.74 9.91
C ASP A 271 27.51 -30.12 8.59
N ARG A 272 26.71 -30.54 7.59
CA ARG A 272 27.21 -30.84 6.24
C ARG A 272 27.83 -29.60 5.57
N ILE A 273 27.18 -28.47 5.65
CA ILE A 273 27.67 -27.21 5.06
C ILE A 273 28.93 -26.74 5.80
N LEU A 274 28.97 -26.82 7.13
CA LEU A 274 30.14 -26.50 7.92
C LEU A 274 31.33 -27.39 7.56
N ALA A 275 31.09 -28.68 7.39
CA ALA A 275 32.16 -29.62 6.95
C ALA A 275 32.70 -29.22 5.57
N GLN A 276 31.86 -28.85 4.63
CA GLN A 276 32.28 -28.38 3.30
C GLN A 276 33.09 -27.09 3.38
N ILE A 277 32.67 -26.13 4.22
CA ILE A 277 33.41 -24.86 4.43
C ILE A 277 34.76 -25.15 5.05
N SER A 278 34.83 -26.00 6.10
CA SER A 278 36.07 -26.39 6.73
C SER A 278 37.05 -27.05 5.76
N GLN A 279 36.56 -27.91 4.90
CA GLN A 279 37.37 -28.55 3.86
C GLN A 279 37.95 -27.51 2.88
N ILE A 280 37.10 -26.52 2.45
CA ILE A 280 37.53 -25.46 1.53
C ILE A 280 38.59 -24.55 2.18
N LEU A 281 38.45 -24.28 3.48
CA LEU A 281 39.36 -23.42 4.24
C LEU A 281 40.58 -24.14 4.81
N GLY A 282 40.66 -25.47 4.65
CA GLY A 282 41.74 -26.28 5.20
C GLY A 282 41.77 -26.29 6.74
N ILE A 283 40.62 -26.12 7.39
CA ILE A 283 40.46 -26.12 8.83
C ILE A 283 40.10 -27.54 9.29
N ASP A 284 40.93 -28.11 10.15
CA ASP A 284 40.66 -29.44 10.76
C ASP A 284 39.74 -29.25 11.99
N VAL A 285 38.50 -29.70 11.89
CA VAL A 285 37.44 -29.50 12.91
C VAL A 285 37.55 -30.52 14.07
N THR A 286 38.58 -31.30 14.11
CA THR A 286 38.73 -32.39 15.11
C THR A 286 39.33 -31.98 16.44
N GLU A 287 39.76 -30.71 16.62
CA GLU A 287 40.28 -30.20 17.88
C GLU A 287 39.28 -29.22 18.55
N GLY A 288 38.34 -29.76 19.33
CA GLY A 288 37.42 -28.89 20.08
C GLY A 288 36.44 -29.64 20.98
N ASN A 289 36.85 -30.71 21.64
CA ASN A 289 36.13 -31.30 22.75
C ASN A 289 37.13 -31.76 23.82
N GLU A 290 37.59 -30.83 24.66
CA GLU A 290 37.99 -31.08 26.02
C GLU A 290 37.21 -30.15 26.96
#